data_619076b67fe3027339842db7dd74b72e
#
_entry.id   619076b67fe3027339842db7dd74b72e
#
_cell.length_a   1.000
_cell.length_b   1.000
_cell.length_c   1.000
_cell.angle_alpha   90.00
_cell.angle_beta   90.00
_cell.angle_gamma   90.00
#
_symmetry.space_group_name_H-M   'P 1'
#
loop_
_entity.id
_entity.type
_entity.pdbx_description
1 polymer ?
#
loop_
_entity_poly.entity_id
_entity_poly.type
_entity_poly.pdbx_seq_one_letter_code
_entity_poly.pdbx_strand_id
1 'polypeptide(L)'
;MSYGSKVLSAGIQRTLLAQAILIIATGSAFLAYKGSASAIAAVYGGGIAMAIAALLGWRLQRASDAAAEAQIQGSMQLYWGALERFLIVGVGFAVGIAVIKLPPLPMIVAFAVAQLGFLLRLPTRLQDKGQQPNNRGVTP
;
A
#
# COMPACT_ATOMS: atom_id res chain seq x y z
N MET A 1 -2.39 5.27 -24.81
CA MET A 1 -1.78 5.10 -23.49
C MET A 1 -0.87 6.27 -23.20
N SER A 2 -1.26 7.11 -22.27
CA SER A 2 -0.49 8.29 -21.91
C SER A 2 0.77 7.90 -21.13
N TYR A 3 1.83 8.68 -21.28
CA TYR A 3 3.11 8.50 -20.58
C TYR A 3 2.93 8.44 -19.04
N GLY A 4 1.94 9.17 -18.50
CA GLY A 4 1.60 9.17 -17.09
C GLY A 4 1.12 7.83 -16.53
N SER A 5 0.40 7.03 -17.31
CA SER A 5 -0.09 5.72 -16.88
C SER A 5 1.04 4.69 -16.73
N LYS A 6 2.06 4.77 -17.58
CA LYS A 6 3.24 3.89 -17.50
C LYS A 6 4.12 4.20 -16.29
N VAL A 7 4.29 5.46 -15.94
CA VAL A 7 5.08 5.89 -14.77
C VAL A 7 4.35 5.50 -13.47
N LEU A 8 3.03 5.64 -13.42
CA LEU A 8 2.20 5.20 -12.28
C LEU A 8 2.24 3.68 -12.11
N SER A 9 2.12 2.92 -13.20
CA SER A 9 2.19 1.45 -13.13
C SER A 9 3.55 0.95 -12.64
N ALA A 10 4.65 1.55 -13.11
CA ALA A 10 6.00 1.22 -12.64
C ALA A 10 6.20 1.55 -11.15
N GLY A 11 5.65 2.66 -10.66
CA GLY A 11 5.68 3.03 -9.25
C GLY A 11 4.91 2.05 -8.36
N ILE A 12 3.73 1.62 -8.80
CA ILE A 12 2.89 0.64 -8.10
C ILE A 12 3.59 -0.72 -8.05
N GLN A 13 4.15 -1.18 -9.16
CA GLN A 13 4.89 -2.45 -9.21
C GLN A 13 6.08 -2.46 -8.25
N ARG A 14 6.85 -1.38 -8.18
CA ARG A 14 7.98 -1.27 -7.24
C ARG A 14 7.52 -1.29 -5.78
N THR A 15 6.39 -0.67 -5.47
CA THR A 15 5.81 -0.69 -4.13
C THR A 15 5.33 -2.08 -3.76
N LEU A 16 4.62 -2.76 -4.66
CA LEU A 16 4.16 -4.13 -4.46
C LEU A 16 5.32 -5.11 -4.30
N LEU A 17 6.39 -4.96 -5.08
CA LEU A 17 7.61 -5.78 -4.94
C LEU A 17 8.29 -5.56 -3.57
N ALA A 18 8.42 -4.32 -3.13
CA ALA A 18 8.98 -4.03 -1.82
C ALA A 18 8.13 -4.61 -0.68
N GLN A 19 6.81 -4.52 -0.78
CA GLN A 19 5.89 -5.16 0.17
C GLN A 19 6.01 -6.68 0.14
N ALA A 20 6.10 -7.29 -1.04
CA ALA A 20 6.28 -8.74 -1.18
C ALA A 20 7.58 -9.20 -0.50
N ILE A 21 8.68 -8.49 -0.70
CA ILE A 21 9.96 -8.79 -0.04
C ILE A 21 9.84 -8.69 1.49
N LEU A 22 9.19 -7.65 2.00
CA LEU A 22 8.96 -7.48 3.44
C LEU A 22 8.07 -8.58 4.02
N ILE A 23 7.04 -9.00 3.30
CA ILE A 23 6.15 -10.09 3.71
C ILE A 23 6.91 -11.41 3.76
N ILE A 24 7.73 -11.71 2.74
CA ILE A 24 8.56 -12.92 2.70
C ILE A 24 9.58 -12.90 3.84
N ALA A 25 10.26 -11.78 4.06
CA ALA A 25 11.22 -11.64 5.15
C ALA A 25 10.57 -11.85 6.52
N THR A 26 9.41 -11.23 6.75
CA THR A 26 8.65 -11.37 8.00
C THR A 26 8.14 -12.80 8.18
N GLY A 27 7.59 -13.40 7.13
CA GLY A 27 7.13 -14.79 7.13
C GLY A 27 8.26 -15.77 7.43
N SER A 28 9.44 -15.57 6.83
CA SER A 28 10.63 -16.38 7.08
C SER A 28 11.13 -16.25 8.52
N ALA A 29 11.11 -15.04 9.07
CA ALA A 29 11.47 -14.81 10.46
C ALA A 29 10.51 -15.54 11.42
N PHE A 30 9.21 -15.44 11.20
CA PHE A 30 8.22 -16.16 12.01
C PHE A 30 8.30 -17.67 11.84
N LEU A 31 8.64 -18.15 10.64
CA LEU A 31 8.88 -19.59 10.40
C LEU A 31 10.02 -20.09 11.27
N ALA A 32 11.11 -19.36 11.35
CA ALA A 32 12.28 -19.74 12.13
C ALA A 32 12.03 -19.70 13.64
N TYR A 33 11.26 -18.71 14.13
CA TYR A 33 11.08 -18.48 15.57
C TYR A 33 9.85 -19.16 16.18
N LYS A 34 8.76 -19.28 15.44
CA LYS A 34 7.45 -19.72 15.97
C LYS A 34 6.78 -20.84 15.16
N GLY A 35 7.38 -21.26 14.06
CA GLY A 35 6.88 -22.37 13.26
C GLY A 35 5.94 -21.97 12.12
N SER A 36 5.45 -22.99 11.41
CA SER A 36 4.70 -22.81 10.15
C SER A 36 3.38 -22.06 10.29
N ALA A 37 2.63 -22.29 11.38
CA ALA A 37 1.36 -21.59 11.62
C ALA A 37 1.53 -20.07 11.71
N SER A 38 2.59 -19.62 12.38
CA SER A 38 2.91 -18.19 12.50
C SER A 38 3.41 -17.60 11.18
N ALA A 39 4.14 -18.37 10.39
CA ALA A 39 4.57 -17.95 9.06
C ALA A 39 3.36 -17.76 8.11
N ILE A 40 2.43 -18.70 8.11
CA ILE A 40 1.19 -18.60 7.31
C ILE A 40 0.36 -17.37 7.76
N ALA A 41 0.24 -17.14 9.06
CA ALA A 41 -0.44 -15.97 9.60
C ALA A 41 0.24 -14.65 9.16
N ALA A 42 1.56 -14.58 9.15
CA ALA A 42 2.32 -13.44 8.68
C ALA A 42 2.12 -13.18 7.18
N VAL A 43 2.17 -14.23 6.36
CA VAL A 43 1.90 -14.11 4.92
C VAL A 43 0.46 -13.68 4.65
N TYR A 44 -0.50 -14.19 5.40
CA TYR A 44 -1.90 -13.81 5.28
C TYR A 44 -2.12 -12.32 5.63
N GLY A 45 -1.60 -11.85 6.76
CA GLY A 45 -1.70 -10.45 7.18
C GLY A 45 -1.01 -9.50 6.20
N GLY A 46 0.18 -9.87 5.71
CA GLY A 46 0.88 -9.15 4.67
C GLY A 46 0.12 -9.13 3.34
N GLY A 47 -0.54 -10.25 2.99
CA GLY A 47 -1.39 -10.36 1.81
C GLY A 47 -2.58 -9.39 1.85
N ILE A 48 -3.22 -9.22 3.00
CA ILE A 48 -4.27 -8.20 3.19
C ILE A 48 -3.72 -6.79 2.90
N ALA A 49 -2.56 -6.44 3.45
CA ALA A 49 -1.93 -5.15 3.19
C ALA A 49 -1.62 -4.94 1.71
N MET A 50 -1.13 -5.97 1.02
CA MET A 50 -0.83 -5.94 -0.40
C MET A 50 -2.09 -5.79 -1.26
N ALA A 51 -3.18 -6.47 -0.90
CA ALA A 51 -4.47 -6.34 -1.57
C ALA A 51 -5.01 -4.91 -1.48
N ILE A 52 -4.92 -4.28 -0.30
CA ILE A 52 -5.31 -2.89 -0.09
C ILE A 52 -4.45 -1.94 -0.94
N ALA A 53 -3.13 -2.15 -0.97
CA ALA A 53 -2.22 -1.34 -1.77
C ALA A 53 -2.51 -1.46 -3.27
N ALA A 54 -2.80 -2.67 -3.75
CA ALA A 54 -3.18 -2.93 -5.14
C ALA A 54 -4.52 -2.26 -5.50
N LEU A 55 -5.53 -2.36 -4.63
CA LEU A 55 -6.82 -1.72 -4.81
C LEU A 55 -6.70 -0.20 -4.87
N LEU A 56 -5.91 0.38 -3.94
CA LEU A 56 -5.64 1.81 -3.94
C LEU A 56 -4.90 2.25 -5.21
N GLY A 57 -3.89 1.50 -5.63
CA GLY A 57 -3.16 1.76 -6.87
C GLY A 57 -4.06 1.75 -8.10
N TRP A 58 -4.95 0.77 -8.19
CA TRP A 58 -5.90 0.66 -9.29
C TRP A 58 -6.92 1.80 -9.31
N ARG A 59 -7.40 2.23 -8.14
CA ARG A 59 -8.28 3.40 -8.02
C ARG A 59 -7.60 4.69 -8.42
N LEU A 60 -6.34 4.89 -8.00
CA LEU A 60 -5.55 6.06 -8.39
C LEU A 60 -5.33 6.12 -9.90
N GLN A 61 -5.12 4.98 -10.56
CA GLN A 61 -5.03 4.94 -12.03
C GLN A 61 -6.34 5.38 -12.68
N ARG A 62 -7.48 4.86 -12.21
CA ARG A 62 -8.79 5.27 -12.73
C ARG A 62 -9.12 6.74 -12.45
N ALA A 63 -8.74 7.24 -11.28
CA ALA A 63 -8.95 8.64 -10.93
C ALA A 63 -8.08 9.60 -11.75
N SER A 64 -6.88 9.20 -12.16
CA SER A 64 -6.03 10.01 -13.05
C SER A 64 -6.61 10.16 -14.45
N ASP A 65 -7.33 9.13 -14.92
CA ASP A 65 -8.03 9.18 -16.21
C ASP A 65 -9.30 10.04 -16.16
N ALA A 66 -9.92 10.19 -14.99
CA ALA A 66 -11.14 10.97 -14.74
C ALA A 66 -10.90 12.35 -14.11
N ALA A 67 -9.66 12.77 -13.94
CA ALA A 67 -9.26 13.93 -13.14
C ALA A 67 -9.80 15.30 -13.62
N ALA A 68 -10.35 15.38 -14.83
CA ALA A 68 -10.93 16.62 -15.35
C ALA A 68 -12.29 16.99 -14.73
N GLU A 69 -13.02 16.03 -14.16
CA GLU A 69 -14.39 16.24 -13.64
C GLU A 69 -14.52 16.10 -12.11
N ALA A 70 -13.47 15.64 -11.42
CA ALA A 70 -13.59 15.12 -10.05
C ALA A 70 -13.24 16.11 -8.93
N GLN A 71 -13.00 17.38 -9.19
CA GLN A 71 -12.56 18.34 -8.16
C GLN A 71 -13.61 18.62 -7.06
N ILE A 72 -14.87 18.36 -7.30
CA ILE A 72 -15.96 18.67 -6.36
C ILE A 72 -16.30 17.50 -5.44
N GLN A 73 -15.92 16.26 -5.80
CA GLN A 73 -16.26 15.03 -5.05
C GLN A 73 -15.12 14.48 -4.17
N GLY A 74 -14.00 15.20 -4.06
CA GLY A 74 -12.78 14.69 -3.45
C GLY A 74 -12.88 14.29 -1.98
N SER A 75 -13.63 15.02 -1.17
CA SER A 75 -13.74 14.76 0.27
C SER A 75 -14.61 13.55 0.58
N MET A 76 -15.74 13.38 -0.11
CA MET A 76 -16.63 12.24 0.08
C MET A 76 -15.99 10.92 -0.35
N GLN A 77 -15.23 10.93 -1.44
CA GLN A 77 -14.48 9.75 -1.91
C GLN A 77 -13.37 9.34 -0.95
N LEU A 78 -12.74 10.28 -0.25
CA LEU A 78 -11.74 9.97 0.78
C LEU A 78 -12.35 9.23 1.96
N TYR A 79 -13.52 9.65 2.45
CA TYR A 79 -14.23 8.97 3.53
C TYR A 79 -14.67 7.56 3.15
N TRP A 80 -15.23 7.39 1.95
CA TRP A 80 -15.61 6.07 1.44
C TRP A 80 -14.39 5.16 1.25
N GLY A 81 -13.29 5.69 0.74
CA GLY A 81 -12.04 4.93 0.60
C GLY A 81 -11.45 4.49 1.94
N ALA A 82 -11.51 5.36 2.96
CA ALA A 82 -11.05 5.02 4.31
C ALA A 82 -11.94 3.95 4.96
N LEU A 83 -13.26 4.10 4.85
CA LEU A 83 -14.23 3.14 5.38
C LEU A 83 -14.07 1.76 4.73
N GLU A 84 -13.92 1.72 3.41
CA GLU A 84 -13.70 0.47 2.68
C GLU A 84 -12.40 -0.22 3.08
N ARG A 85 -11.30 0.52 3.25
CA ARG A 85 -10.05 -0.05 3.77
C ARG A 85 -10.22 -0.64 5.15
N PHE A 86 -10.94 0.06 6.02
CA PHE A 86 -11.22 -0.40 7.38
C PHE A 86 -12.06 -1.68 7.37
N LEU A 87 -13.06 -1.76 6.51
CA LEU A 87 -13.88 -2.95 6.34
C LEU A 87 -13.08 -4.14 5.79
N ILE A 88 -12.26 -3.93 4.76
CA ILE A 88 -11.41 -4.99 4.19
C ILE A 88 -10.44 -5.54 5.24
N VAL A 89 -9.80 -4.65 6.00
CA VAL A 89 -8.90 -5.05 7.08
C VAL A 89 -9.68 -5.80 8.15
N GLY A 90 -10.77 -5.23 8.65
CA GLY A 90 -11.58 -5.83 9.72
C GLY A 90 -12.13 -7.22 9.35
N VAL A 91 -12.72 -7.34 8.17
CA VAL A 91 -13.24 -8.62 7.67
C VAL A 91 -12.11 -9.61 7.40
N GLY A 92 -11.01 -9.15 6.79
CA GLY A 92 -9.83 -10.00 6.53
C GLY A 92 -9.25 -10.57 7.81
N PHE A 93 -9.08 -9.75 8.85
CA PHE A 93 -8.59 -10.21 10.15
C PHE A 93 -9.60 -11.11 10.86
N ALA A 94 -10.89 -10.76 10.82
CA ALA A 94 -11.94 -11.60 11.40
C ALA A 94 -11.97 -13.00 10.76
N VAL A 95 -11.87 -13.10 9.45
CA VAL A 95 -11.81 -14.38 8.74
C VAL A 95 -10.52 -15.13 9.11
N GLY A 96 -9.38 -14.47 9.14
CA GLY A 96 -8.10 -15.09 9.51
C GLY A 96 -8.12 -15.68 10.91
N ILE A 97 -8.70 -14.99 11.87
CA ILE A 97 -8.75 -15.42 13.27
C ILE A 97 -9.88 -16.42 13.50
N ALA A 98 -11.11 -16.11 13.04
CA ALA A 98 -12.28 -16.88 13.37
C ALA A 98 -12.44 -18.17 12.55
N VAL A 99 -12.11 -18.12 11.25
CA VAL A 99 -12.31 -19.24 10.32
C VAL A 99 -11.04 -20.07 10.18
N ILE A 100 -9.91 -19.42 9.92
CA ILE A 100 -8.62 -20.11 9.67
C ILE A 100 -7.90 -20.41 10.98
N LYS A 101 -8.30 -19.78 12.10
CA LYS A 101 -7.69 -19.91 13.43
C LYS A 101 -6.19 -19.60 13.46
N LEU A 102 -5.79 -18.60 12.69
CA LEU A 102 -4.40 -18.13 12.66
C LEU A 102 -4.06 -17.33 13.93
N PRO A 103 -2.83 -17.42 14.42
CA PRO A 103 -2.39 -16.59 15.54
C PRO A 103 -2.43 -15.11 15.14
N PRO A 104 -3.07 -14.24 15.95
CA PRO A 104 -3.29 -12.85 15.56
C PRO A 104 -2.01 -12.00 15.57
N LEU A 105 -1.05 -12.32 16.44
CA LEU A 105 0.15 -11.53 16.62
C LEU A 105 1.04 -11.47 15.37
N PRO A 106 1.43 -12.60 14.73
CA PRO A 106 2.20 -12.56 13.49
C PRO A 106 1.47 -11.86 12.35
N MET A 107 0.15 -12.00 12.31
CA MET A 107 -0.69 -11.41 11.28
C MET A 107 -0.70 -9.87 11.38
N ILE A 108 -0.86 -9.34 12.61
CA ILE A 108 -0.83 -7.90 12.90
C ILE A 108 0.56 -7.32 12.62
N VAL A 109 1.62 -8.00 13.06
CA VAL A 109 3.01 -7.56 12.85
C VAL A 109 3.34 -7.49 11.37
N ALA A 110 3.04 -8.51 10.60
CA ALA A 110 3.30 -8.53 9.16
C ALA A 110 2.50 -7.45 8.42
N PHE A 111 1.24 -7.23 8.81
CA PHE A 111 0.41 -6.16 8.27
C PHE A 111 1.03 -4.78 8.58
N ALA A 112 1.45 -4.54 9.82
CA ALA A 112 2.08 -3.28 10.23
C ALA A 112 3.40 -3.03 9.49
N VAL A 113 4.25 -4.05 9.37
CA VAL A 113 5.52 -3.97 8.61
C VAL A 113 5.26 -3.62 7.14
N ALA A 114 4.28 -4.26 6.51
CA ALA A 114 3.90 -3.95 5.13
C ALA A 114 3.38 -2.51 4.97
N GLN A 115 2.61 -2.00 5.94
CA GLN A 115 2.14 -0.61 5.95
C GLN A 115 3.28 0.39 6.16
N LEU A 116 4.23 0.10 7.04
CA LEU A 116 5.42 0.94 7.23
C LEU A 116 6.27 1.00 5.96
N GLY A 117 6.42 -0.12 5.26
CA GLY A 117 7.11 -0.15 3.96
C GLY A 117 6.45 0.76 2.92
N PHE A 118 5.13 0.87 2.95
CA PHE A 118 4.40 1.80 2.09
C PHE A 118 4.63 3.27 2.50
N LEU A 119 4.58 3.58 3.80
CA LEU A 119 4.77 4.93 4.33
C LEU A 119 6.19 5.47 4.10
N LEU A 120 7.21 4.63 4.23
CA LEU A 120 8.60 5.03 4.03
C LEU A 120 8.92 5.45 2.58
N ARG A 121 8.12 5.05 1.61
CA ARG A 121 8.27 5.45 0.21
C ARG A 121 7.62 6.78 -0.15
N LEU A 122 6.69 7.28 0.66
CA LEU A 122 5.99 8.55 0.41
C LEU A 122 6.91 9.80 0.49
N PRO A 123 7.88 9.89 1.42
CA PRO A 123 8.68 11.10 1.60
C PRO A 123 9.64 11.41 0.45
N THR A 124 10.16 10.41 -0.25
CA THR A 124 11.13 10.61 -1.32
C THR A 124 10.59 11.34 -2.55
N ARG A 125 9.28 11.31 -2.76
CA ARG A 125 8.64 12.04 -3.87
C ARG A 125 8.33 13.51 -3.54
N LEU A 126 8.17 13.84 -2.27
CA LEU A 126 7.91 15.21 -1.85
C LEU A 126 9.20 16.05 -1.80
N GLN A 127 10.35 15.40 -1.60
CA GLN A 127 11.65 16.06 -1.61
C GLN A 127 12.13 16.47 -3.01
N ASP A 128 11.74 15.72 -4.03
CA ASP A 128 12.16 16.00 -5.41
C ASP A 128 11.43 17.21 -6.03
N LYS A 129 10.25 17.55 -5.51
CA LYS A 129 9.53 18.76 -5.94
C LYS A 129 10.04 20.06 -5.33
N GLY A 130 10.84 19.98 -4.26
CA GLY A 130 11.43 21.16 -3.61
C GLY A 130 12.72 21.67 -4.25
N GLN A 131 13.33 20.90 -5.13
CA GLN A 131 14.59 21.22 -5.78
C GLN A 131 14.45 21.61 -7.27
N GLN A 132 13.35 22.18 -7.67
CA GLN A 132 13.39 22.92 -8.93
C GLN A 132 14.28 24.15 -8.72
N PRO A 133 15.45 24.21 -9.36
CA PRO A 133 16.22 25.43 -9.35
C PRO A 133 15.35 26.53 -9.92
N ASN A 134 15.15 27.55 -9.12
CA ASN A 134 14.46 28.76 -9.51
C ASN A 134 15.28 29.43 -10.62
N ASN A 135 15.05 28.99 -11.85
CA ASN A 135 15.60 29.63 -13.02
C ASN A 135 14.80 30.87 -13.41
N ARG A 136 14.37 31.61 -12.36
CA ARG A 136 13.84 32.96 -12.57
C ARG A 136 15.01 33.93 -12.55
N GLY A 137 15.39 34.32 -13.69
CA GLY A 137 16.16 35.51 -13.84
C GLY A 137 17.53 35.28 -14.43
N VAL A 138 17.57 35.23 -15.69
CA VAL A 138 18.49 36.04 -16.48
C VAL A 138 17.79 36.34 -17.80
N THR A 139 16.93 37.31 -17.78
CA THR A 139 16.75 38.09 -19.00
C THR A 139 17.82 39.18 -18.97
N PRO A 140 18.65 39.27 -19.99
CA PRO A 140 19.48 40.42 -20.18
C PRO A 140 18.62 41.66 -20.53
#